data_29abebbd43f69071a5e72e50fca0c023
#
_entry.id   29abebbd43f69071a5e72e50fca0c023
#
_cell.length_a   1.000
_cell.length_b   1.000
_cell.length_c   1.000
_cell.angle_alpha   90.00
_cell.angle_beta   90.00
_cell.angle_gamma   90.00
#
_symmetry.space_group_name_H-M   'P 1'
#
loop_
_entity.id
_entity.type
_entity.pdbx_description
1 polymer ?
#
loop_
_entity_poly.entity_id
_entity_poly.type
_entity_poly.pdbx_seq_one_letter_code
_entity_poly.pdbx_strand_id
1 'polypeptide(L)'
;IAASGSTPRGEGAKMLVYPDGSTKGTIGGGKVEHICTLKAVEALKHKKSFTESYSLNAGDTADIGMICGGNVEVCFKYFSEQDIEMLEYINGISENAENVWLLTRVSETSVEMGVYSEKDGVKYIAVSDEKAKEWLKNKHSFKDGICTVFAEPLFKKGRVYIFGAGHVSRELAPLLTHLGFKVSVYEERDSLINTFPKGMEIIKGEF
;
A
#
# COMPACT_ATOMS: atom_id res chain seq x y z
N ILE A 1 3.64 8.00 4.74
CA ILE A 1 4.70 7.08 5.20
C ILE A 1 4.72 6.87 6.71
N ALA A 2 4.26 7.82 7.49
CA ALA A 2 4.13 7.64 8.94
C ALA A 2 2.79 8.19 9.43
N ALA A 3 2.22 7.53 10.42
CA ALA A 3 0.99 7.95 11.07
C ALA A 3 1.10 7.68 12.58
N SER A 4 0.61 8.60 13.39
CA SER A 4 0.55 8.44 14.84
C SER A 4 -0.78 8.97 15.37
N GLY A 5 -1.30 8.35 16.43
CA GLY A 5 -2.62 8.65 16.95
C GLY A 5 -3.75 8.11 16.04
N SER A 6 -4.94 8.71 16.14
CA SER A 6 -6.09 8.34 15.31
C SER A 6 -5.99 9.00 13.94
N THR A 7 -5.86 8.20 12.89
CA THR A 7 -5.76 8.65 11.49
C THR A 7 -6.81 7.97 10.61
N PRO A 8 -7.29 8.60 9.54
CA PRO A 8 -8.33 8.02 8.66
C PRO A 8 -7.89 6.75 7.94
N ARG A 9 -6.58 6.64 7.67
CA ARG A 9 -5.93 5.45 7.11
C ARG A 9 -4.58 5.20 7.76
N GLY A 10 -4.18 3.93 7.82
CA GLY A 10 -2.87 3.53 8.30
C GLY A 10 -1.75 3.88 7.33
N GLU A 11 -0.51 3.65 7.78
CA GLU A 11 0.70 3.79 6.98
C GLU A 11 0.62 2.97 5.67
N GLY A 12 1.25 3.48 4.62
CA GLY A 12 1.25 2.84 3.30
C GLY A 12 0.05 3.18 2.41
N ALA A 13 -0.90 4.02 2.85
CA ALA A 13 -1.94 4.53 1.97
C ALA A 13 -1.33 5.36 0.84
N LYS A 14 -1.82 5.17 -0.38
CA LYS A 14 -1.30 5.80 -1.60
C LYS A 14 -2.39 6.42 -2.43
N MET A 15 -2.02 7.53 -3.06
CA MET A 15 -2.85 8.21 -4.02
C MET A 15 -1.97 8.71 -5.17
N LEU A 16 -2.38 8.45 -6.38
CA LEU A 16 -1.80 9.03 -7.58
C LEU A 16 -2.53 10.32 -7.90
N VAL A 17 -1.80 11.38 -8.21
CA VAL A 17 -2.34 12.68 -8.61
C VAL A 17 -1.86 13.00 -10.02
N TYR A 18 -2.81 13.32 -10.89
CA TYR A 18 -2.54 13.71 -12.28
C TYR A 18 -2.39 15.23 -12.42
N PRO A 19 -1.79 15.73 -13.53
CA PRO A 19 -1.60 17.16 -13.76
C PRO A 19 -2.89 18.00 -13.78
N ASP A 20 -4.01 17.38 -14.13
CA ASP A 20 -5.34 18.02 -14.12
C ASP A 20 -6.00 18.04 -12.73
N GLY A 21 -5.32 17.50 -11.71
CA GLY A 21 -5.82 17.39 -10.35
C GLY A 21 -6.73 16.18 -10.10
N SER A 22 -6.99 15.35 -11.11
CA SER A 22 -7.68 14.08 -10.90
C SER A 22 -6.83 13.12 -10.09
N THR A 23 -7.46 12.20 -9.35
CA THR A 23 -6.77 11.29 -8.44
C THR A 23 -7.18 9.83 -8.65
N LYS A 24 -6.28 8.91 -8.32
CA LYS A 24 -6.57 7.47 -8.22
C LYS A 24 -6.02 6.93 -6.90
N GLY A 25 -6.85 6.23 -6.13
CA GLY A 25 -6.53 5.82 -4.76
C GLY A 25 -6.93 6.89 -3.74
N THR A 26 -6.49 6.76 -2.49
CA THR A 26 -6.80 7.69 -1.41
C THR A 26 -5.80 7.56 -0.27
N ILE A 27 -5.47 8.66 0.37
CA ILE A 27 -4.67 8.72 1.61
C ILE A 27 -5.52 8.91 2.87
N GLY A 28 -6.85 8.84 2.74
CA GLY A 28 -7.78 8.89 3.87
C GLY A 28 -8.97 9.84 3.69
N GLY A 29 -9.01 10.58 2.57
CA GLY A 29 -10.07 11.54 2.26
C GLY A 29 -10.00 12.84 3.06
N GLY A 30 -11.05 13.63 2.96
CA GLY A 30 -11.21 14.88 3.70
C GLY A 30 -10.24 15.99 3.27
N LYS A 31 -10.07 16.97 4.17
CA LYS A 31 -9.30 18.18 3.89
C LYS A 31 -7.81 17.91 3.66
N VAL A 32 -7.22 16.93 4.36
CA VAL A 32 -5.81 16.55 4.18
C VAL A 32 -5.57 16.06 2.76
N GLU A 33 -6.43 15.18 2.25
CA GLU A 33 -6.31 14.67 0.88
C GLU A 33 -6.46 15.80 -0.13
N HIS A 34 -7.40 16.71 0.07
CA HIS A 34 -7.56 17.89 -0.78
C HIS A 34 -6.31 18.77 -0.80
N ILE A 35 -5.75 19.09 0.37
CA ILE A 35 -4.51 19.88 0.48
C ILE A 35 -3.34 19.16 -0.20
N CYS A 36 -3.20 17.86 0.03
CA CYS A 36 -2.17 17.03 -0.59
C CYS A 36 -2.33 17.00 -2.11
N THR A 37 -3.56 16.95 -2.64
CA THR A 37 -3.81 17.01 -4.08
C THR A 37 -3.31 18.32 -4.67
N LEU A 38 -3.65 19.47 -4.06
CA LEU A 38 -3.18 20.78 -4.53
C LEU A 38 -1.65 20.89 -4.50
N LYS A 39 -1.02 20.42 -3.42
CA LYS A 39 0.44 20.41 -3.30
C LYS A 39 1.11 19.46 -4.30
N ALA A 40 0.51 18.32 -4.57
CA ALA A 40 1.02 17.39 -5.58
C ALA A 40 0.97 18.00 -6.98
N VAL A 41 -0.11 18.70 -7.35
CA VAL A 41 -0.21 19.43 -8.63
C VAL A 41 0.87 20.52 -8.73
N GLU A 42 1.14 21.24 -7.63
CA GLU A 42 2.22 22.21 -7.61
C GLU A 42 3.61 21.56 -7.71
N ALA A 43 3.81 20.46 -7.01
CA ALA A 43 5.03 19.64 -7.08
C ALA A 43 5.32 19.13 -8.50
N LEU A 44 4.29 18.76 -9.26
CA LEU A 44 4.42 18.36 -10.67
C LEU A 44 4.99 19.48 -11.53
N LYS A 45 4.57 20.74 -11.35
CA LYS A 45 5.10 21.90 -12.09
C LYS A 45 6.59 22.10 -11.84
N HIS A 46 7.03 21.86 -10.60
CA HIS A 46 8.42 22.06 -10.19
C HIS A 46 9.27 20.77 -10.26
N LYS A 47 8.67 19.63 -10.64
CA LYS A 47 9.33 18.32 -10.71
C LYS A 47 10.03 17.95 -9.40
N LYS A 48 9.38 18.20 -8.26
CA LYS A 48 9.95 18.02 -6.93
C LYS A 48 9.31 16.86 -6.18
N SER A 49 10.16 16.16 -5.43
CA SER A 49 9.75 15.17 -4.42
C SER A 49 10.11 15.70 -3.04
N PHE A 50 9.24 15.52 -2.04
CA PHE A 50 9.44 16.02 -0.68
C PHE A 50 8.53 15.28 0.29
N THR A 51 8.69 15.54 1.58
CA THR A 51 7.76 15.09 2.63
C THR A 51 7.17 16.28 3.36
N GLU A 52 5.98 16.10 3.89
CA GLU A 52 5.31 17.09 4.71
C GLU A 52 4.49 16.42 5.81
N SER A 53 4.52 17.03 7.00
CA SER A 53 3.78 16.55 8.16
C SER A 53 2.52 17.39 8.37
N TYR A 54 1.42 16.71 8.70
CA TYR A 54 0.13 17.32 8.99
C TYR A 54 -0.34 16.92 10.38
N SER A 55 -0.73 17.92 11.19
CA SER A 55 -1.45 17.70 12.45
C SER A 55 -2.96 17.65 12.17
N LEU A 56 -3.61 16.63 12.72
CA LEU A 56 -5.06 16.42 12.60
C LEU A 56 -5.80 16.88 13.86
N ASN A 57 -5.13 17.58 14.77
CA ASN A 57 -5.72 18.04 16.02
C ASN A 57 -6.68 19.22 15.77
N ALA A 58 -7.83 19.19 16.42
CA ALA A 58 -8.75 20.32 16.42
C ALA A 58 -8.12 21.50 17.18
N GLY A 59 -7.87 22.62 16.49
CA GLY A 59 -7.36 23.84 17.11
C GLY A 59 -5.99 24.32 16.65
N ASP A 60 -5.25 23.57 15.83
CA ASP A 60 -4.05 24.08 15.18
C ASP A 60 -4.38 25.11 14.08
N THR A 61 -3.57 26.16 13.98
CA THR A 61 -3.73 27.33 13.10
C THR A 61 -3.82 27.04 11.59
N ALA A 62 -3.52 25.83 11.17
CA ALA A 62 -3.89 25.28 9.86
C ALA A 62 -5.19 24.50 10.01
N ASP A 63 -6.32 25.21 10.17
CA ASP A 63 -7.68 24.69 10.37
C ASP A 63 -8.05 23.56 9.38
N ILE A 64 -7.49 22.37 9.60
CA ILE A 64 -7.72 21.18 8.78
C ILE A 64 -9.10 20.58 9.09
N GLY A 65 -9.77 21.03 10.17
CA GLY A 65 -11.16 20.69 10.47
C GLY A 65 -11.43 19.19 10.64
N MET A 66 -10.42 18.40 11.03
CA MET A 66 -10.56 16.97 11.29
C MET A 66 -10.56 16.68 12.78
N ILE A 67 -11.43 15.78 13.22
CA ILE A 67 -11.65 15.41 14.63
C ILE A 67 -10.76 14.21 15.03
N CYS A 68 -9.81 13.81 14.19
CA CYS A 68 -9.13 12.52 14.35
C CYS A 68 -7.94 12.52 15.34
N GLY A 69 -7.39 13.67 15.74
CA GLY A 69 -6.40 13.78 16.84
C GLY A 69 -5.06 13.08 16.62
N GLY A 70 -4.60 12.92 15.36
CA GLY A 70 -3.34 12.27 15.03
C GLY A 70 -2.39 13.16 14.23
N ASN A 71 -1.21 12.63 13.90
CA ASN A 71 -0.26 13.24 12.96
C ASN A 71 -0.03 12.31 11.78
N VAL A 72 0.12 12.88 10.59
CA VAL A 72 0.40 12.16 9.35
C VAL A 72 1.58 12.80 8.66
N GLU A 73 2.56 11.98 8.26
CA GLU A 73 3.64 12.39 7.36
C GLU A 73 3.35 11.84 5.96
N VAL A 74 3.26 12.73 4.99
CA VAL A 74 2.96 12.40 3.60
C VAL A 74 4.21 12.59 2.76
N CYS A 75 4.56 11.58 1.98
CA CYS A 75 5.63 11.64 1.00
C CYS A 75 5.05 11.93 -0.38
N PHE A 76 5.56 12.97 -1.02
CA PHE A 76 5.27 13.35 -2.39
C PHE A 76 6.42 12.90 -3.28
N LYS A 77 6.20 11.91 -4.12
CA LYS A 77 7.18 11.44 -5.11
C LYS A 77 6.77 11.92 -6.49
N TYR A 78 7.59 12.74 -7.10
CA TYR A 78 7.51 13.04 -8.53
C TYR A 78 8.14 11.89 -9.30
N PHE A 79 7.39 11.29 -10.21
CA PHE A 79 7.88 10.29 -11.14
C PHE A 79 8.36 10.96 -12.42
N SER A 80 9.61 10.71 -12.78
CA SER A 80 10.26 11.20 -14.00
C SER A 80 10.43 10.06 -15.02
N GLU A 81 10.99 10.38 -16.18
CA GLU A 81 11.36 9.38 -17.17
C GLU A 81 12.33 8.31 -16.62
N GLN A 82 13.16 8.68 -15.64
CA GLN A 82 14.10 7.75 -14.99
C GLN A 82 13.38 6.68 -14.14
N ASP A 83 12.16 6.93 -13.72
CA ASP A 83 11.37 6.00 -12.93
C ASP A 83 10.57 5.01 -13.79
N ILE A 84 10.54 5.18 -15.14
CA ILE A 84 9.71 4.37 -16.06
C ILE A 84 10.08 2.91 -15.98
N GLU A 85 11.35 2.56 -16.03
CA GLU A 85 11.80 1.15 -15.96
C GLU A 85 11.35 0.46 -14.67
N MET A 86 11.38 1.17 -13.55
CA MET A 86 10.87 0.66 -12.27
C MET A 86 9.35 0.44 -12.32
N LEU A 87 8.62 1.38 -12.90
CA LEU A 87 7.15 1.28 -13.00
C LEU A 87 6.73 0.16 -13.94
N GLU A 88 7.45 -0.02 -15.06
CA GLU A 88 7.23 -1.13 -15.99
C GLU A 88 7.56 -2.47 -15.35
N TYR A 89 8.67 -2.56 -14.60
CA TYR A 89 9.01 -3.74 -13.83
C TYR A 89 7.91 -4.10 -12.82
N ILE A 90 7.42 -3.12 -12.05
CA ILE A 90 6.31 -3.32 -11.09
C ILE A 90 5.04 -3.79 -11.81
N ASN A 91 4.71 -3.18 -12.95
CA ASN A 91 3.53 -3.54 -13.73
C ASN A 91 3.63 -4.95 -14.35
N GLY A 92 4.85 -5.39 -14.66
CA GLY A 92 5.11 -6.73 -15.18
C GLY A 92 5.14 -7.84 -14.11
N ILE A 93 5.21 -7.48 -12.83
CA ILE A 93 5.21 -8.46 -11.75
C ILE A 93 3.81 -9.06 -11.63
N SER A 94 3.72 -10.38 -11.65
CA SER A 94 2.45 -11.08 -11.42
C SER A 94 1.87 -10.69 -10.07
N GLU A 95 0.57 -10.40 -10.02
CA GLU A 95 -0.15 -10.20 -8.75
C GLU A 95 -0.10 -11.40 -7.79
N ASN A 96 0.36 -12.55 -8.30
CA ASN A 96 0.60 -13.76 -7.53
C ASN A 96 2.04 -13.86 -7.02
N ALA A 97 2.92 -12.92 -7.39
CA ALA A 97 4.28 -12.92 -6.88
C ALA A 97 4.26 -12.68 -5.37
N GLU A 98 4.94 -13.56 -4.66
CA GLU A 98 5.13 -13.44 -3.22
C GLU A 98 6.47 -12.73 -2.96
N ASN A 99 6.56 -12.09 -1.79
CA ASN A 99 7.80 -11.47 -1.31
C ASN A 99 8.39 -10.39 -2.24
N VAL A 100 7.52 -9.56 -2.81
CA VAL A 100 7.93 -8.35 -3.54
C VAL A 100 7.61 -7.11 -2.69
N TRP A 101 8.60 -6.26 -2.53
CA TRP A 101 8.53 -5.11 -1.63
C TRP A 101 8.87 -3.82 -2.37
N LEU A 102 8.10 -2.78 -2.11
CA LEU A 102 8.44 -1.42 -2.48
C LEU A 102 9.28 -0.82 -1.37
N LEU A 103 10.44 -0.31 -1.74
CA LEU A 103 11.37 0.37 -0.84
C LEU A 103 11.31 1.86 -1.12
N THR A 104 11.07 2.66 -0.09
CA THR A 104 11.11 4.12 -0.18
C THR A 104 12.12 4.65 0.84
N ARG A 105 13.11 5.40 0.37
CA ARG A 105 14.11 6.08 1.20
C ARG A 105 13.96 7.58 1.02
N VAL A 106 13.75 8.26 2.12
CA VAL A 106 13.50 9.69 2.17
C VAL A 106 14.61 10.37 2.95
N SER A 107 15.26 11.36 2.32
CA SER A 107 16.19 12.28 2.95
C SER A 107 15.60 13.70 2.93
N GLU A 108 16.32 14.68 3.45
CA GLU A 108 15.92 16.09 3.37
C GLU A 108 15.78 16.61 1.94
N THR A 109 16.55 16.04 1.01
CA THR A 109 16.67 16.54 -0.37
C THR A 109 16.15 15.59 -1.43
N SER A 110 15.86 14.34 -1.09
CA SER A 110 15.47 13.32 -2.07
C SER A 110 14.46 12.31 -1.55
N VAL A 111 13.64 11.81 -2.47
CA VAL A 111 12.80 10.63 -2.30
C VAL A 111 13.21 9.61 -3.35
N GLU A 112 13.81 8.52 -2.91
CA GLU A 112 14.23 7.43 -3.77
C GLU A 112 13.29 6.25 -3.57
N MET A 113 13.00 5.56 -4.66
CA MET A 113 12.17 4.36 -4.64
C MET A 113 12.88 3.23 -5.38
N GLY A 114 12.63 2.03 -4.92
CA GLY A 114 13.12 0.82 -5.56
C GLY A 114 12.28 -0.38 -5.18
N VAL A 115 12.65 -1.51 -5.70
CA VAL A 115 11.94 -2.77 -5.47
C VAL A 115 12.92 -3.81 -4.96
N TYR A 116 12.50 -4.62 -4.01
CA TYR A 116 13.19 -5.84 -3.61
C TYR A 116 12.28 -7.04 -3.90
N SER A 117 12.86 -8.08 -4.48
CA SER A 117 12.24 -9.40 -4.58
C SER A 117 13.24 -10.49 -4.21
N GLU A 118 12.77 -11.61 -3.69
CA GLU A 118 13.66 -12.74 -3.41
C GLU A 118 14.33 -13.28 -4.69
N LYS A 119 13.64 -13.16 -5.83
CA LYS A 119 14.12 -13.66 -7.11
C LYS A 119 15.21 -12.79 -7.72
N ASP A 120 15.02 -11.47 -7.72
CA ASP A 120 15.82 -10.54 -8.50
C ASP A 120 16.71 -9.64 -7.62
N GLY A 121 16.58 -9.72 -6.28
CA GLY A 121 17.27 -8.84 -5.35
C GLY A 121 16.72 -7.41 -5.37
N VAL A 122 17.57 -6.44 -4.99
CA VAL A 122 17.27 -5.00 -5.04
C VAL A 122 17.43 -4.45 -6.43
N LYS A 123 16.45 -3.64 -6.87
CA LYS A 123 16.49 -2.89 -8.12
C LYS A 123 16.04 -1.44 -7.91
N TYR A 124 16.56 -0.53 -8.72
CA TYR A 124 16.16 0.89 -8.85
C TYR A 124 16.47 1.79 -7.63
N ILE A 125 17.12 1.28 -6.60
CA ILE A 125 17.62 2.05 -5.46
C ILE A 125 19.03 1.56 -5.09
N ALA A 126 19.92 2.49 -4.75
CA ALA A 126 21.30 2.17 -4.41
C ALA A 126 21.42 1.69 -2.96
N VAL A 127 21.12 0.39 -2.75
CA VAL A 127 21.24 -0.30 -1.46
C VAL A 127 21.57 -1.78 -1.72
N SER A 128 22.32 -2.42 -0.82
CA SER A 128 22.61 -3.85 -0.95
C SER A 128 21.42 -4.71 -0.56
N ASP A 129 21.40 -5.95 -1.04
CA ASP A 129 20.37 -6.94 -0.70
C ASP A 129 20.30 -7.21 0.81
N GLU A 130 21.46 -7.27 1.48
CA GLU A 130 21.55 -7.48 2.93
C GLU A 130 20.86 -6.32 3.68
N LYS A 131 21.15 -5.10 3.25
CA LYS A 131 20.55 -3.90 3.85
C LYS A 131 19.05 -3.82 3.59
N ALA A 132 18.62 -4.16 2.39
CA ALA A 132 17.19 -4.24 2.08
C ALA A 132 16.48 -5.27 2.98
N LYS A 133 17.04 -6.48 3.12
CA LYS A 133 16.50 -7.51 4.02
C LYS A 133 16.42 -7.05 5.48
N GLU A 134 17.36 -6.21 5.94
CA GLU A 134 17.27 -5.57 7.25
C GLU A 134 16.06 -4.64 7.33
N TRP A 135 15.83 -3.84 6.30
CA TRP A 135 14.68 -2.93 6.22
C TRP A 135 13.34 -3.67 6.26
N LEU A 136 13.23 -4.85 5.62
CA LEU A 136 11.99 -5.64 5.60
C LEU A 136 11.54 -6.16 6.96
N LYS A 137 12.45 -6.21 7.96
CA LYS A 137 12.11 -6.64 9.31
C LYS A 137 11.26 -5.61 10.07
N ASN A 138 11.26 -4.38 9.61
CA ASN A 138 10.51 -3.30 10.24
C ASN A 138 9.09 -3.25 9.66
N LYS A 139 8.10 -3.07 10.54
CA LYS A 139 6.67 -3.01 10.15
C LYS A 139 6.19 -1.60 9.80
N HIS A 140 6.97 -0.60 10.16
CA HIS A 140 6.65 0.82 10.04
C HIS A 140 7.84 1.57 9.45
N SER A 141 7.65 2.84 9.15
CA SER A 141 8.77 3.71 8.80
C SER A 141 9.77 3.79 9.96
N PHE A 142 11.05 3.80 9.66
CA PHE A 142 12.11 3.88 10.66
C PHE A 142 13.28 4.74 10.14
N LYS A 143 14.15 5.15 11.05
CA LYS A 143 15.37 5.89 10.69
C LYS A 143 16.51 4.93 10.36
N ASP A 144 17.16 5.18 9.21
CA ASP A 144 18.41 4.57 8.82
C ASP A 144 19.44 5.68 8.54
N GLY A 145 20.25 6.00 9.54
CA GLY A 145 21.06 7.20 9.56
C GLY A 145 20.19 8.47 9.51
N ILE A 146 20.45 9.34 8.55
CA ILE A 146 19.70 10.59 8.35
C ILE A 146 18.42 10.39 7.52
N CYS A 147 18.24 9.22 6.93
CA CYS A 147 17.09 8.91 6.08
C CYS A 147 15.94 8.30 6.88
N THR A 148 14.73 8.52 6.43
CA THR A 148 13.56 7.71 6.80
C THR A 148 13.34 6.66 5.73
N VAL A 149 13.18 5.41 6.15
CA VAL A 149 12.94 4.29 5.27
C VAL A 149 11.55 3.73 5.51
N PHE A 150 10.87 3.39 4.43
CA PHE A 150 9.61 2.68 4.45
C PHE A 150 9.69 1.49 3.47
N ALA A 151 9.52 0.28 4.00
CA ALA A 151 9.50 -0.95 3.22
C ALA A 151 8.12 -1.60 3.34
N GLU A 152 7.44 -1.78 2.23
CA GLU A 152 6.09 -2.33 2.22
C GLU A 152 5.92 -3.40 1.14
N PRO A 153 5.16 -4.47 1.42
CA PRO A 153 4.85 -5.46 0.41
C PRO A 153 3.98 -4.83 -0.68
N LEU A 154 4.39 -5.00 -1.96
CA LEU A 154 3.65 -4.49 -3.11
C LEU A 154 2.30 -5.18 -3.27
N PHE A 155 2.25 -6.48 -2.98
CA PHE A 155 1.04 -7.27 -3.10
C PHE A 155 0.68 -7.85 -1.74
N LYS A 156 -0.21 -7.17 -1.03
CA LYS A 156 -0.82 -7.65 0.23
C LYS A 156 -2.10 -8.42 -0.07
N LYS A 157 -2.04 -9.46 -0.87
CA LYS A 157 -3.17 -10.36 -0.98
C LYS A 157 -3.04 -11.42 0.12
N GLY A 158 -3.64 -11.15 1.28
CA GLY A 158 -3.81 -12.16 2.31
C GLY A 158 -4.56 -13.36 1.73
N ARG A 159 -4.18 -14.59 2.12
CA ARG A 159 -4.94 -15.79 1.81
C ARG A 159 -5.86 -16.11 2.99
N VAL A 160 -7.11 -16.38 2.71
CA VAL A 160 -8.10 -16.81 3.71
C VAL A 160 -8.55 -18.22 3.38
N TYR A 161 -8.44 -19.09 4.35
CA TYR A 161 -8.95 -20.45 4.27
C TYR A 161 -10.25 -20.51 5.05
N ILE A 162 -11.32 -20.97 4.40
CA ILE A 162 -12.64 -21.16 4.99
C ILE A 162 -12.93 -22.65 5.03
N PHE A 163 -13.23 -23.16 6.21
CA PHE A 163 -13.57 -24.57 6.41
C PHE A 163 -15.10 -24.69 6.53
N GLY A 164 -15.71 -25.34 5.53
CA GLY A 164 -17.15 -25.50 5.37
C GLY A 164 -17.77 -24.51 4.38
N ALA A 165 -18.55 -25.01 3.41
CA ALA A 165 -19.26 -24.24 2.39
C ALA A 165 -20.73 -23.93 2.75
N GLY A 166 -21.02 -23.72 4.03
CA GLY A 166 -22.36 -23.40 4.54
C GLY A 166 -22.82 -21.96 4.18
N HIS A 167 -23.98 -21.57 4.69
CA HIS A 167 -24.59 -20.29 4.35
C HIS A 167 -23.69 -19.09 4.63
N VAL A 168 -23.01 -19.04 5.78
CA VAL A 168 -22.12 -17.94 6.14
C VAL A 168 -20.95 -17.86 5.18
N SER A 169 -20.33 -18.98 4.85
CA SER A 169 -19.18 -19.05 3.93
C SER A 169 -19.54 -18.59 2.54
N ARG A 170 -20.76 -18.88 2.08
CA ARG A 170 -21.28 -18.48 0.75
C ARG A 170 -21.38 -16.97 0.60
N GLU A 171 -21.72 -16.24 1.66
CA GLU A 171 -21.78 -14.79 1.67
C GLU A 171 -20.42 -14.15 1.96
N LEU A 172 -19.63 -14.75 2.85
CA LEU A 172 -18.35 -14.22 3.28
C LEU A 172 -17.26 -14.33 2.19
N ALA A 173 -17.19 -15.46 1.48
CA ALA A 173 -16.15 -15.69 0.49
C ALA A 173 -16.14 -14.66 -0.67
N PRO A 174 -17.29 -14.30 -1.29
CA PRO A 174 -17.34 -13.23 -2.28
C PRO A 174 -16.92 -11.87 -1.73
N LEU A 175 -17.30 -11.53 -0.49
CA LEU A 175 -16.91 -10.26 0.15
C LEU A 175 -15.40 -10.19 0.38
N LEU A 176 -14.79 -11.26 0.87
CA LEU A 176 -13.34 -11.33 1.04
C LEU A 176 -12.61 -11.23 -0.30
N THR A 177 -13.12 -11.90 -1.32
CA THR A 177 -12.56 -11.80 -2.69
C THR A 177 -12.68 -10.39 -3.23
N HIS A 178 -13.82 -9.73 -3.03
CA HIS A 178 -14.02 -8.32 -3.40
C HIS A 178 -13.02 -7.39 -2.69
N LEU A 179 -12.68 -7.69 -1.43
CA LEU A 179 -11.65 -6.98 -0.67
C LEU A 179 -10.21 -7.33 -1.09
N GLY A 180 -10.03 -8.21 -2.08
CA GLY A 180 -8.73 -8.54 -2.65
C GLY A 180 -8.02 -9.71 -1.96
N PHE A 181 -8.67 -10.44 -1.06
CA PHE A 181 -8.11 -11.67 -0.49
C PHE A 181 -8.19 -12.83 -1.50
N LYS A 182 -7.18 -13.71 -1.48
CA LYS A 182 -7.28 -15.04 -2.09
C LYS A 182 -8.05 -15.94 -1.14
N VAL A 183 -9.20 -16.41 -1.57
CA VAL A 183 -10.07 -17.23 -0.72
C VAL A 183 -10.08 -18.66 -1.24
N SER A 184 -9.75 -19.64 -0.39
CA SER A 184 -9.86 -21.07 -0.65
C SER A 184 -10.85 -21.66 0.35
N VAL A 185 -11.90 -22.32 -0.16
CA VAL A 185 -12.95 -22.92 0.67
C VAL A 185 -12.78 -24.42 0.65
N TYR A 186 -12.72 -25.04 1.82
CA TYR A 186 -12.64 -26.50 1.99
C TYR A 186 -14.01 -27.04 2.36
N GLU A 187 -14.47 -28.06 1.64
CA GLU A 187 -15.77 -28.72 1.90
C GLU A 187 -15.73 -30.19 1.45
N GLU A 188 -16.29 -31.07 2.24
CA GLU A 188 -16.38 -32.49 1.92
C GLU A 188 -17.70 -32.88 1.23
N ARG A 189 -18.79 -32.13 1.47
CA ARG A 189 -20.14 -32.44 1.01
C ARG A 189 -20.38 -31.92 -0.40
N ASP A 190 -20.54 -32.85 -1.36
CA ASP A 190 -20.80 -32.49 -2.78
C ASP A 190 -22.02 -31.58 -2.97
N SER A 191 -23.07 -31.76 -2.15
CA SER A 191 -24.27 -30.93 -2.23
C SER A 191 -24.01 -29.45 -1.96
N LEU A 192 -23.07 -29.11 -1.10
CA LEU A 192 -22.67 -27.74 -0.80
C LEU A 192 -21.68 -27.19 -1.81
N ILE A 193 -20.75 -28.03 -2.27
CA ILE A 193 -19.79 -27.66 -3.31
C ILE A 193 -20.53 -27.22 -4.58
N ASN A 194 -21.48 -28.02 -5.05
CA ASN A 194 -22.22 -27.76 -6.27
C ASN A 194 -23.10 -26.51 -6.23
N THR A 195 -23.45 -26.04 -5.05
CA THR A 195 -24.30 -24.86 -4.85
C THR A 195 -23.51 -23.60 -4.47
N PHE A 196 -22.20 -23.69 -4.34
CA PHE A 196 -21.37 -22.55 -3.97
C PHE A 196 -21.25 -21.51 -5.12
N PRO A 197 -21.02 -20.23 -4.83
CA PRO A 197 -20.90 -19.20 -5.86
C PRO A 197 -19.84 -19.55 -6.92
N LYS A 198 -20.18 -19.40 -8.19
CA LYS A 198 -19.28 -19.70 -9.32
C LYS A 198 -18.06 -18.77 -9.30
N GLY A 199 -16.91 -19.30 -9.68
CA GLY A 199 -15.65 -18.54 -9.73
C GLY A 199 -14.86 -18.52 -8.42
N MET A 200 -15.34 -19.17 -7.36
CA MET A 200 -14.62 -19.38 -6.12
C MET A 200 -13.78 -20.65 -6.17
N GLU A 201 -12.61 -20.62 -5.54
CA GLU A 201 -11.78 -21.81 -5.36
C GLU A 201 -12.37 -22.68 -4.25
N ILE A 202 -12.88 -23.85 -4.62
CA ILE A 202 -13.35 -24.84 -3.66
C ILE A 202 -12.48 -26.09 -3.75
N ILE A 203 -11.98 -26.51 -2.61
CA ILE A 203 -11.16 -27.71 -2.45
C ILE A 203 -11.98 -28.76 -1.74
N LYS A 204 -12.23 -29.88 -2.43
CA LYS A 204 -12.88 -31.04 -1.81
C LYS A 204 -11.87 -31.78 -0.95
N GLY A 205 -12.16 -31.99 0.30
CA GLY A 205 -11.30 -32.73 1.24
C GLY A 205 -11.87 -32.79 2.63
N GLU A 206 -11.44 -33.80 3.37
CA GLU A 206 -11.67 -33.91 4.81
C GLU A 206 -10.71 -32.98 5.58
N PHE A 207 -11.14 -32.42 6.72
CA PHE A 207 -10.37 -31.53 7.59
C PHE A 207 -10.69 -31.76 9.08
#